data_0a3bcc262aaaee4cd36b15aa5a437e56
#
_entry.id   0a3bcc262aaaee4cd36b15aa5a437e56
#
_cell.length_a   1.000
_cell.length_b   1.000
_cell.length_c   1.000
_cell.angle_alpha   90.00
_cell.angle_beta   90.00
_cell.angle_gamma   90.00
#
_symmetry.space_group_name_H-M   'P 1'
#
loop_
_entity.id
_entity.type
_entity.pdbx_description
1 polymer ?
#
loop_
_entity_poly.entity_id
_entity_poly.type
_entity_poly.pdbx_seq_one_letter_code
_entity_poly.pdbx_strand_id
1 'polypeptide(L)'
;QTRKVDLEDWMQALGLDAVLFPTVADVGPADADVNPASADIAWSNGVWVANGNLAIRHLGVPTVTVPMGVMSDIGMPVGLTFAGRAYSDTALLSFAAAFEATGSRRMIPPRTPPLG
;
A
#
# COMPACT_ATOMS: atom_id res chain seq x y z
N GLN A 1 -13.14 -16.28 8.16
CA GLN A 1 -13.03 -15.90 9.59
C GLN A 1 -11.76 -16.46 10.24
N THR A 2 -11.42 -17.73 10.04
CA THR A 2 -10.25 -18.39 10.66
C THR A 2 -8.95 -17.64 10.40
N ARG A 3 -8.65 -17.27 9.16
CA ARG A 3 -7.41 -16.57 8.78
C ARG A 3 -7.28 -15.17 9.40
N LYS A 4 -8.41 -14.49 9.64
CA LYS A 4 -8.42 -13.21 10.34
C LYS A 4 -8.00 -13.39 11.81
N VAL A 5 -8.56 -14.39 12.48
CA VAL A 5 -8.18 -14.74 13.85
C VAL A 5 -6.70 -15.10 13.93
N ASP A 6 -6.21 -15.90 12.99
CA ASP A 6 -4.79 -16.28 12.93
C ASP A 6 -3.87 -15.04 12.82
N LEU A 7 -4.25 -14.03 12.01
CA LEU A 7 -3.50 -12.79 11.92
C LEU A 7 -3.54 -12.00 13.24
N GLU A 8 -4.71 -11.88 13.83
CA GLU A 8 -4.88 -11.13 15.09
C GLU A 8 -4.14 -11.80 16.24
N ASP A 9 -4.17 -13.11 16.34
CA ASP A 9 -3.43 -13.89 17.33
C ASP A 9 -1.92 -13.75 17.13
N TRP A 10 -1.45 -13.78 15.87
CA TRP A 10 -0.05 -13.56 15.54
C TRP A 10 0.42 -12.15 15.93
N MET A 11 -0.36 -11.13 15.60
CA MET A 11 -0.07 -9.75 16.00
C MET A 11 -0.03 -9.61 17.53
N GLN A 12 -0.97 -10.23 18.23
CA GLN A 12 -1.02 -10.20 19.68
C GLN A 12 0.17 -10.92 20.32
N ALA A 13 0.53 -12.08 19.80
CA ALA A 13 1.65 -12.87 20.31
C ALA A 13 2.99 -12.13 20.18
N LEU A 14 3.14 -11.31 19.14
CA LEU A 14 4.33 -10.49 18.90
C LEU A 14 4.23 -9.08 19.51
N GLY A 15 3.10 -8.70 20.10
CA GLY A 15 2.89 -7.37 20.65
C GLY A 15 2.84 -6.28 19.56
N LEU A 16 2.33 -6.60 18.36
CA LEU A 16 2.25 -5.66 17.24
C LEU A 16 0.94 -4.87 17.28
N ASP A 17 1.04 -3.56 17.11
CA ASP A 17 -0.11 -2.65 16.98
C ASP A 17 -0.56 -2.50 15.53
N ALA A 18 0.36 -2.60 14.58
CA ALA A 18 0.11 -2.55 13.16
C ALA A 18 1.16 -3.33 12.36
N VAL A 19 0.81 -3.68 11.13
CA VAL A 19 1.72 -4.21 10.12
C VAL A 19 1.82 -3.18 9.00
N LEU A 20 3.04 -2.89 8.54
CA LEU A 20 3.32 -1.89 7.51
C LEU A 20 3.91 -2.57 6.27
N PHE A 21 3.46 -2.12 5.10
CA PHE A 21 4.03 -2.56 3.83
C PHE A 21 3.81 -1.50 2.74
N PRO A 22 4.69 -1.47 1.71
CA PRO A 22 4.42 -0.66 0.52
C PRO A 22 3.10 -1.11 -0.12
N THR A 23 2.27 -0.16 -0.55
CA THR A 23 0.93 -0.46 -1.08
C THR A 23 0.97 -1.42 -2.27
N VAL A 24 1.99 -1.26 -3.13
CA VAL A 24 2.31 -2.21 -4.22
C VAL A 24 3.81 -2.42 -4.29
N ALA A 25 4.23 -3.58 -4.79
CA ALA A 25 5.63 -3.95 -4.86
C ALA A 25 6.30 -3.52 -6.18
N ASP A 26 5.52 -3.19 -7.21
CA ASP A 26 6.03 -2.85 -8.53
C ASP A 26 5.06 -1.96 -9.31
N VAL A 27 5.54 -1.39 -10.43
CA VAL A 27 4.76 -0.56 -11.35
C VAL A 27 4.85 -1.18 -12.74
N GLY A 28 3.71 -1.43 -13.37
CA GLY A 28 3.66 -1.94 -14.73
C GLY A 28 4.11 -0.90 -15.76
N PRO A 29 4.59 -1.33 -16.95
CA PRO A 29 4.89 -0.45 -18.06
C PRO A 29 3.69 0.39 -18.49
N ALA A 30 3.93 1.64 -18.85
CA ALA A 30 2.87 2.59 -19.21
C ALA A 30 2.08 2.21 -20.47
N ASP A 31 2.67 1.42 -21.33
CA ASP A 31 2.10 0.98 -22.62
C ASP A 31 1.61 -0.48 -22.64
N ALA A 32 1.46 -1.08 -21.46
CA ALA A 32 1.04 -2.49 -21.33
C ALA A 32 -0.30 -2.79 -22.02
N ASP A 33 -1.18 -1.80 -22.17
CA ASP A 33 -2.49 -1.99 -22.81
C ASP A 33 -2.38 -2.13 -24.36
N VAL A 34 -1.30 -1.64 -24.96
CA VAL A 34 -1.14 -1.57 -26.42
C VAL A 34 0.12 -2.29 -26.93
N ASN A 35 1.02 -2.67 -26.05
CA ASN A 35 2.28 -3.33 -26.37
C ASN A 35 2.34 -4.72 -25.71
N PRO A 36 2.22 -5.81 -26.48
CA PRO A 36 2.25 -7.17 -25.92
C PRO A 36 3.51 -7.49 -25.11
N ALA A 37 4.67 -7.01 -25.51
CA ALA A 37 5.92 -7.24 -24.80
C ALA A 37 5.89 -6.56 -23.41
N SER A 38 5.35 -5.35 -23.33
CA SER A 38 5.14 -4.65 -22.05
C SER A 38 4.10 -5.34 -21.19
N ALA A 39 3.03 -5.86 -21.80
CA ALA A 39 2.04 -6.67 -21.10
C ALA A 39 2.65 -7.95 -20.51
N ASP A 40 3.49 -8.64 -21.24
CA ASP A 40 4.20 -9.84 -20.76
C ASP A 40 5.10 -9.52 -19.56
N ILE A 41 5.80 -8.39 -19.58
CA ILE A 41 6.60 -7.90 -18.44
C ILE A 41 5.69 -7.64 -17.24
N ALA A 42 4.58 -6.91 -17.43
CA ALA A 42 3.63 -6.62 -16.37
C ALA A 42 3.05 -7.91 -15.74
N TRP A 43 2.77 -8.91 -16.57
CA TRP A 43 2.22 -10.19 -16.13
C TRP A 43 3.27 -11.19 -15.61
N SER A 44 4.55 -10.97 -15.84
CA SER A 44 5.62 -11.87 -15.39
C SER A 44 5.61 -12.08 -13.86
N ASN A 45 5.29 -11.03 -13.12
CA ASN A 45 5.10 -11.07 -11.67
C ASN A 45 3.64 -11.32 -11.28
N GLY A 46 2.73 -11.34 -12.24
CA GLY A 46 1.32 -11.56 -12.03
C GLY A 46 0.68 -10.57 -11.07
N VAL A 47 -0.35 -11.02 -10.37
CA VAL A 47 -1.03 -10.23 -9.32
C VAL A 47 -0.23 -10.14 -8.02
N TRP A 48 0.92 -10.79 -7.96
CA TRP A 48 1.74 -10.86 -6.74
C TRP A 48 2.31 -9.51 -6.32
N VAL A 49 2.43 -8.55 -7.23
CA VAL A 49 2.83 -7.17 -6.92
C VAL A 49 1.85 -6.46 -5.96
N ALA A 50 0.61 -6.91 -5.89
CA ALA A 50 -0.43 -6.37 -5.02
C ALA A 50 -0.73 -7.26 -3.80
N ASN A 51 0.12 -8.22 -3.46
CA ASN A 51 -0.12 -9.22 -2.43
C ASN A 51 -0.49 -8.64 -1.07
N GLY A 52 0.13 -7.56 -0.65
CA GLY A 52 -0.20 -6.89 0.60
C GLY A 52 -1.69 -6.54 0.65
N ASN A 53 -2.19 -5.87 -0.38
CA ASN A 53 -3.60 -5.48 -0.48
C ASN A 53 -4.55 -6.67 -0.65
N LEU A 54 -4.15 -7.69 -1.42
CA LEU A 54 -4.96 -8.90 -1.60
C LEU A 54 -5.15 -9.64 -0.29
N ALA A 55 -4.09 -9.86 0.48
CA ALA A 55 -4.15 -10.54 1.76
C ALA A 55 -5.09 -9.80 2.73
N ILE A 56 -4.90 -8.50 2.90
CA ILE A 56 -5.71 -7.67 3.81
C ILE A 56 -7.19 -7.65 3.41
N ARG A 57 -7.48 -7.58 2.11
CA ARG A 57 -8.86 -7.65 1.61
C ARG A 57 -9.53 -8.98 1.95
N HIS A 58 -8.83 -10.09 1.80
CA HIS A 58 -9.34 -11.41 2.16
C HIS A 58 -9.53 -11.58 3.68
N LEU A 59 -8.66 -10.97 4.46
CA LEU A 59 -8.74 -11.00 5.93
C LEU A 59 -9.86 -10.10 6.46
N GLY A 60 -10.25 -9.06 5.74
CA GLY A 60 -11.28 -8.11 6.15
C GLY A 60 -10.89 -7.31 7.39
N VAL A 61 -9.64 -6.86 7.44
CA VAL A 61 -9.10 -6.00 8.50
C VAL A 61 -8.94 -4.57 8.01
N PRO A 62 -8.98 -3.57 8.91
CA PRO A 62 -8.84 -2.16 8.53
C PRO A 62 -7.45 -1.83 8.02
N THR A 63 -7.38 -0.90 7.09
CA THR A 63 -6.13 -0.35 6.56
C THR A 63 -6.22 1.15 6.35
N VAL A 64 -5.08 1.82 6.50
CA VAL A 64 -4.91 3.23 6.12
C VAL A 64 -3.66 3.33 5.25
N THR A 65 -3.76 4.04 4.12
CA THR A 65 -2.64 4.26 3.21
C THR A 65 -2.33 5.74 3.11
N VAL A 66 -1.05 6.07 3.24
CA VAL A 66 -0.54 7.44 3.12
C VAL A 66 0.61 7.50 2.12
N PRO A 67 0.91 8.65 1.52
CA PRO A 67 2.07 8.81 0.67
C PRO A 67 3.37 8.51 1.42
N MET A 68 4.21 7.62 0.86
CA MET A 68 5.51 7.27 1.44
C MET A 68 6.66 8.04 0.79
N GLY A 69 6.54 8.34 -0.51
CA GLY A 69 7.57 9.01 -1.27
C GLY A 69 7.42 8.75 -2.76
N VAL A 70 8.52 8.92 -3.47
CA VAL A 70 8.62 8.74 -4.93
C VAL A 70 9.76 7.78 -5.23
N MET A 71 9.55 6.86 -6.15
CA MET A 71 10.59 5.93 -6.60
C MET A 71 11.69 6.71 -7.33
N SER A 72 12.94 6.48 -6.95
CA SER A 72 14.09 7.25 -7.44
C SER A 72 14.42 6.97 -8.91
N ASP A 73 14.06 5.80 -9.42
CA ASP A 73 14.34 5.35 -10.76
C ASP A 73 13.32 5.84 -11.79
N ILE A 74 12.04 5.79 -11.48
CA ILE A 74 10.95 6.10 -12.44
C ILE A 74 10.06 7.27 -12.01
N GLY A 75 10.29 7.86 -10.84
CA GLY A 75 9.52 9.01 -10.37
C GLY A 75 8.06 8.72 -10.01
N MET A 76 7.68 7.44 -9.85
CA MET A 76 6.31 7.07 -9.49
C MET A 76 6.08 7.22 -7.99
N PRO A 77 4.93 7.78 -7.57
CA PRO A 77 4.59 7.86 -6.17
C PRO A 77 4.31 6.47 -5.57
N VAL A 78 4.71 6.28 -4.33
CA VAL A 78 4.51 5.05 -3.57
C VAL A 78 3.76 5.36 -2.28
N GLY A 79 2.80 4.50 -1.94
CA GLY A 79 2.07 4.55 -0.68
C GLY A 79 2.64 3.60 0.37
N LEU A 80 2.46 3.95 1.63
CA LEU A 80 2.68 3.10 2.78
C LEU A 80 1.33 2.72 3.37
N THR A 81 1.08 1.44 3.49
CA THR A 81 -0.15 0.91 4.07
C THR A 81 0.09 0.42 5.50
N PHE A 82 -0.76 0.88 6.41
CA PHE A 82 -0.87 0.42 7.79
C PHE A 82 -2.06 -0.51 7.87
N ALA A 83 -1.87 -1.73 8.31
CA ALA A 83 -2.94 -2.71 8.54
C ALA A 83 -2.98 -3.09 10.03
N GLY A 84 -4.17 -3.25 10.57
CA GLY A 84 -4.35 -3.54 11.98
C GLY A 84 -5.40 -4.61 12.26
N ARG A 85 -5.64 -4.87 13.53
CA ARG A 85 -6.72 -5.77 13.96
C ARG A 85 -8.08 -5.15 13.70
N ALA A 86 -9.12 -5.94 13.69
CA ALA A 86 -10.49 -5.44 13.53
C ALA A 86 -10.78 -4.31 14.53
N TYR A 87 -11.48 -3.29 14.07
CA TYR A 87 -11.87 -2.11 14.85
C TYR A 87 -10.72 -1.24 15.38
N SER A 88 -9.50 -1.37 14.83
CA SER A 88 -8.35 -0.51 15.15
C SER A 88 -8.24 0.74 14.26
N ASP A 89 -9.30 1.13 13.58
CA ASP A 89 -9.32 2.23 12.60
C ASP A 89 -8.74 3.53 13.17
N THR A 90 -9.19 3.93 14.36
CA THR A 90 -8.70 5.15 15.02
C THR A 90 -7.20 5.10 15.33
N ALA A 91 -6.70 3.94 15.77
CA ALA A 91 -5.27 3.77 16.03
C ALA A 91 -4.46 3.85 14.74
N LEU A 92 -4.94 3.23 13.66
CA LEU A 92 -4.28 3.29 12.35
C LEU A 92 -4.26 4.71 11.79
N LEU A 93 -5.34 5.48 11.94
CA LEU A 93 -5.37 6.90 11.57
C LEU A 93 -4.36 7.72 12.37
N SER A 94 -4.20 7.43 13.65
CA SER A 94 -3.21 8.10 14.50
C SER A 94 -1.78 7.79 14.05
N PHE A 95 -1.48 6.53 13.71
CA PHE A 95 -0.17 6.14 13.18
C PHE A 95 0.12 6.79 11.83
N ALA A 96 -0.86 6.80 10.93
CA ALA A 96 -0.76 7.44 9.62
C ALA A 96 -0.51 8.95 9.76
N ALA A 97 -1.25 9.63 10.63
CA ALA A 97 -1.07 11.06 10.92
C ALA A 97 0.31 11.36 11.50
N ALA A 98 0.80 10.52 12.42
CA ALA A 98 2.16 10.65 12.96
C ALA A 98 3.23 10.48 11.88
N PHE A 99 3.04 9.55 10.94
CA PHE A 99 3.93 9.37 9.81
C PHE A 99 3.91 10.58 8.86
N GLU A 100 2.73 11.09 8.51
CA GLU A 100 2.60 12.29 7.66
C GLU A 100 3.23 13.53 8.29
N ALA A 101 3.15 13.67 9.62
CA ALA A 101 3.77 14.76 10.36
C ALA A 101 5.30 14.77 10.27
N THR A 102 5.94 13.67 9.89
CA THR A 102 7.41 13.61 9.72
C THR A 102 7.89 14.31 8.45
N GLY A 103 7.01 14.68 7.52
CA GLY A 103 7.33 15.43 6.31
C GLY A 103 6.30 15.24 5.20
N SER A 104 6.18 16.23 4.33
CA SER A 104 5.30 16.15 3.14
C SER A 104 5.93 15.23 2.10
N ARG A 105 5.24 14.12 1.78
CA ARG A 105 5.66 13.13 0.78
C ARG A 105 4.72 13.04 -0.40
N ARG A 106 3.63 13.82 -0.36
CA ARG A 106 2.69 13.88 -1.48
C ARG A 106 3.32 14.63 -2.65
N MET A 107 3.30 14.01 -3.83
CA MET A 107 3.71 14.64 -5.07
C MET A 107 2.47 15.11 -5.83
N ILE A 108 2.55 16.34 -6.36
CA ILE A 108 1.55 16.86 -7.30
C ILE A 108 1.96 16.38 -8.69
N PRO A 109 1.05 15.76 -9.48
CA PRO A 109 1.37 15.33 -10.82
C PRO A 109 1.80 16.53 -11.68
N PRO A 110 2.97 16.48 -12.34
CA PRO A 110 3.51 17.65 -13.06
C PRO A 110 2.67 18.07 -14.29
N ARG A 111 1.86 17.15 -14.81
CA ARG A 111 0.97 17.41 -15.96
C ARG A 111 -0.45 17.80 -15.58
N THR A 112 -0.76 17.83 -14.29
CA THR A 112 -2.08 18.19 -13.74
C THR A 112 -1.88 19.33 -12.76
N PRO A 113 -1.93 20.60 -13.22
CA PRO A 113 -1.78 21.74 -12.32
C PRO A 113 -2.91 21.78 -11.28
N PRO A 114 -2.67 22.38 -10.11
CA PRO A 114 -3.72 22.61 -9.12
C PRO A 114 -4.88 23.36 -9.77
N LEU A 115 -6.09 22.95 -9.44
CA LEU A 115 -7.27 23.76 -9.76
C LEU A 115 -7.16 25.07 -8.99
N GLY A 116 -7.18 26.17 -9.73
CA GLY A 116 -7.08 27.51 -9.15
C GLY A 116 -8.26 27.87 -8.24
#